data_2aba2c7fc8063e9d10858891fe08f2e9
#
_entry.id   2aba2c7fc8063e9d10858891fe08f2e9
#
_cell.length_a   1.000
_cell.length_b   1.000
_cell.length_c   1.000
_cell.angle_alpha   90.00
_cell.angle_beta   90.00
_cell.angle_gamma   90.00
#
_symmetry.space_group_name_H-M   'P 1'
#
loop_
_entity.id
_entity.type
_entity.pdbx_description
1 polymer ?
#
loop_
_entity_poly.entity_id
_entity_poly.type
_entity_poly.pdbx_seq_one_letter_code
_entity_poly.pdbx_strand_id
1 'polypeptide(L)'
;MEFTQKSGLRKLPRPVWGLVACILLVAAGYGLYWNFLAGQFRNGLERWAEVRRAEGYKVDYGPVEVAGFPFWLRVVMGQPVLSKSGEKQSWNWRGPALTISARPWRVTHTKAQAPGRHLVTVTTQARVRTLDINAGSLNVSLKWAVSSGLPLEMRIEGKDISYRSAPVAGLGRRTETLSLHAEVTGTPPKSLGAAVMSQWRDDGGTVEIRSLNVRHGPMEIDGDGTIALDGDLQPQAAFSMGVRGFMDAVDGLQAAGVIKPRKADVMKMVLAVLSGGKADAKGKLLKVPVSIQDEIIYMGPVVVGRVPYMNWPTGG
;
A
#
# COMPACT_ATOMS: atom_id res chain seq x y z
N MET A 1 2.54 -31.87 71.39
CA MET A 1 3.02 -30.50 71.06
C MET A 1 2.48 -30.13 69.71
N GLU A 2 1.32 -29.42 69.68
CA GLU A 2 0.70 -28.92 68.44
C GLU A 2 1.13 -27.49 68.23
N PHE A 3 1.90 -27.26 67.14
CA PHE A 3 2.23 -25.90 66.69
C PHE A 3 1.13 -25.43 65.71
N THR A 4 0.14 -24.71 66.24
CA THR A 4 -0.87 -24.00 65.42
C THR A 4 -0.22 -22.72 64.89
N GLN A 5 0.24 -22.76 63.62
CA GLN A 5 0.74 -21.60 62.93
C GLN A 5 -0.43 -20.73 62.41
N LYS A 6 -0.85 -19.72 63.21
CA LYS A 6 -1.77 -18.67 62.75
C LYS A 6 -1.08 -17.80 61.71
N SER A 7 -1.40 -18.00 60.42
CA SER A 7 -1.06 -17.08 59.34
C SER A 7 -1.89 -15.80 59.51
N GLY A 8 -1.32 -14.80 60.17
CA GLY A 8 -1.91 -13.47 60.29
C GLY A 8 -1.87 -12.76 58.94
N LEU A 9 -2.99 -12.67 58.26
CA LEU A 9 -3.17 -11.73 57.11
C LEU A 9 -2.90 -10.32 57.64
N ARG A 10 -1.71 -9.76 57.34
CA ARG A 10 -1.36 -8.37 57.64
C ARG A 10 -2.37 -7.47 56.93
N LYS A 11 -3.23 -6.76 57.73
CA LYS A 11 -4.14 -5.75 57.21
C LYS A 11 -3.32 -4.68 56.52
N LEU A 12 -3.46 -4.55 55.20
CA LEU A 12 -2.82 -3.49 54.39
C LEU A 12 -3.24 -2.12 54.94
N PRO A 13 -2.33 -1.16 55.10
CA PRO A 13 -2.63 0.17 55.60
C PRO A 13 -3.66 0.89 54.73
N ARG A 14 -4.57 1.66 55.31
CA ARG A 14 -5.66 2.41 54.62
C ARG A 14 -5.25 3.13 53.32
N PRO A 15 -4.06 3.79 53.22
CA PRO A 15 -3.64 4.46 51.99
C PRO A 15 -3.43 3.49 50.80
N VAL A 16 -3.10 2.21 51.07
CA VAL A 16 -2.92 1.19 50.02
C VAL A 16 -4.26 0.85 49.36
N TRP A 17 -5.37 0.81 50.16
CA TRP A 17 -6.69 0.59 49.59
C TRP A 17 -7.15 1.74 48.70
N GLY A 18 -6.82 2.99 49.06
CA GLY A 18 -7.06 4.17 48.22
C GLY A 18 -6.32 4.10 46.90
N LEU A 19 -5.05 3.69 46.91
CA LEU A 19 -4.26 3.49 45.72
C LEU A 19 -4.81 2.37 44.82
N VAL A 20 -5.19 1.23 45.42
CA VAL A 20 -5.81 0.11 44.68
C VAL A 20 -7.13 0.54 44.02
N ALA A 21 -7.98 1.28 44.75
CA ALA A 21 -9.23 1.80 44.22
C ALA A 21 -8.99 2.78 43.06
N CYS A 22 -7.99 3.67 43.16
CA CYS A 22 -7.61 4.56 42.10
C CYS A 22 -7.12 3.81 40.84
N ILE A 23 -6.27 2.80 41.01
CA ILE A 23 -5.79 1.95 39.89
C ILE A 23 -6.97 1.24 39.21
N LEU A 24 -7.92 0.68 40.01
CA LEU A 24 -9.09 0.00 39.45
C LEU A 24 -10.00 0.97 38.68
N LEU A 25 -10.18 2.20 39.15
CA LEU A 25 -10.96 3.22 38.45
C LEU A 25 -10.31 3.61 37.14
N VAL A 26 -8.98 3.82 37.14
CA VAL A 26 -8.21 4.12 35.92
C VAL A 26 -8.28 2.96 34.93
N ALA A 27 -8.13 1.73 35.42
CA ALA A 27 -8.22 0.52 34.57
C ALA A 27 -9.64 0.35 33.98
N ALA A 28 -10.69 0.60 34.78
CA ALA A 28 -12.07 0.56 34.30
C ALA A 28 -12.34 1.65 33.25
N GLY A 29 -11.91 2.90 33.53
CA GLY A 29 -12.03 4.02 32.58
C GLY A 29 -11.29 3.75 31.27
N TYR A 30 -10.08 3.17 31.37
CA TYR A 30 -9.32 2.77 30.18
C TYR A 30 -10.00 1.64 29.41
N GLY A 31 -10.58 0.67 30.10
CA GLY A 31 -11.35 -0.41 29.46
C GLY A 31 -12.57 0.10 28.69
N LEU A 32 -13.31 1.07 29.26
CA LEU A 32 -14.42 1.74 28.58
C LEU A 32 -13.95 2.52 27.36
N TYR A 33 -12.88 3.29 27.50
CA TYR A 33 -12.27 4.02 26.37
C TYR A 33 -11.83 3.08 25.25
N TRP A 34 -11.18 1.97 25.57
CA TRP A 34 -10.74 1.00 24.56
C TRP A 34 -11.93 0.38 23.83
N ASN A 35 -13.00 -0.01 24.56
CA ASN A 35 -14.22 -0.56 23.96
C ASN A 35 -14.91 0.47 23.05
N PHE A 36 -14.94 1.73 23.45
CA PHE A 36 -15.45 2.81 22.62
C PHE A 36 -14.67 2.92 21.31
N LEU A 37 -13.33 2.95 21.37
CA LEU A 37 -12.49 2.98 20.18
C LEU A 37 -12.71 1.76 19.29
N ALA A 38 -12.80 0.56 19.88
CA ALA A 38 -13.06 -0.68 19.15
C ALA A 38 -14.38 -0.61 18.36
N GLY A 39 -15.42 -0.04 18.97
CA GLY A 39 -16.70 0.26 18.32
C GLY A 39 -16.54 1.23 17.15
N GLN A 40 -15.81 2.33 17.36
CA GLN A 40 -15.55 3.33 16.31
C GLN A 40 -14.82 2.73 15.10
N PHE A 41 -13.84 1.86 15.33
CA PHE A 41 -13.13 1.17 14.24
C PHE A 41 -14.07 0.25 13.44
N ARG A 42 -14.92 -0.52 14.12
CA ARG A 42 -15.91 -1.39 13.46
C ARG A 42 -16.89 -0.57 12.62
N ASN A 43 -17.48 0.46 13.22
CA ASN A 43 -18.43 1.35 12.53
C ASN A 43 -17.76 2.12 11.39
N GLY A 44 -16.49 2.47 11.54
CA GLY A 44 -15.68 3.11 10.48
C GLY A 44 -15.50 2.21 9.28
N LEU A 45 -15.23 0.92 9.50
CA LEU A 45 -15.12 -0.06 8.43
C LEU A 45 -16.46 -0.28 7.70
N GLU A 46 -17.55 -0.39 8.44
CA GLU A 46 -18.89 -0.53 7.87
C GLU A 46 -19.26 0.68 7.01
N ARG A 47 -19.08 1.89 7.52
CA ARG A 47 -19.31 3.13 6.76
C ARG A 47 -18.44 3.20 5.50
N TRP A 48 -17.16 2.82 5.61
CA TRP A 48 -16.28 2.76 4.45
C TRP A 48 -16.83 1.79 3.38
N ALA A 49 -17.27 0.61 3.81
CA ALA A 49 -17.84 -0.38 2.90
C ALA A 49 -19.14 0.10 2.25
N GLU A 50 -20.01 0.79 2.99
CA GLU A 50 -21.25 1.38 2.48
C GLU A 50 -20.96 2.46 1.42
N VAL A 51 -20.02 3.37 1.71
CA VAL A 51 -19.60 4.40 0.75
C VAL A 51 -19.06 3.76 -0.53
N ARG A 52 -18.19 2.75 -0.41
CA ARG A 52 -17.69 2.03 -1.59
C ARG A 52 -18.80 1.32 -2.37
N ARG A 53 -19.77 0.71 -1.67
CA ARG A 53 -20.94 0.08 -2.34
C ARG A 53 -21.79 1.11 -3.08
N ALA A 54 -22.00 2.29 -2.52
CA ALA A 54 -22.70 3.40 -3.18
C ALA A 54 -21.97 3.88 -4.44
N GLU A 55 -20.64 3.80 -4.48
CA GLU A 55 -19.81 4.09 -5.66
C GLU A 55 -19.76 2.95 -6.71
N GLY A 56 -20.57 1.92 -6.52
CA GLY A 56 -20.68 0.79 -7.45
C GLY A 56 -19.62 -0.30 -7.25
N TYR A 57 -18.88 -0.29 -6.12
CA TYR A 57 -18.03 -1.41 -5.75
C TYR A 57 -18.87 -2.52 -5.07
N LYS A 58 -18.52 -3.76 -5.33
CA LYS A 58 -18.91 -4.88 -4.48
C LYS A 58 -17.85 -5.05 -3.40
N VAL A 59 -18.23 -4.86 -2.14
CA VAL A 59 -17.36 -5.05 -0.98
C VAL A 59 -17.96 -6.17 -0.12
N ASP A 60 -17.20 -7.23 0.04
CA ASP A 60 -17.57 -8.36 0.90
C ASP A 60 -16.35 -8.73 1.78
N TYR A 61 -16.59 -9.11 3.00
CA TYR A 61 -15.56 -9.55 3.93
C TYR A 61 -16.18 -10.46 4.99
N GLY A 62 -15.41 -11.43 5.41
CA GLY A 62 -15.81 -12.35 6.47
C GLY A 62 -15.96 -11.68 7.83
N PRO A 63 -16.11 -12.45 8.90
CA PRO A 63 -16.25 -11.94 10.25
C PRO A 63 -15.16 -10.94 10.60
N VAL A 64 -15.56 -9.85 11.27
CA VAL A 64 -14.65 -8.81 11.75
C VAL A 64 -14.45 -9.00 13.24
N GLU A 65 -13.25 -9.35 13.64
CA GLU A 65 -12.87 -9.50 15.04
C GLU A 65 -12.03 -8.32 15.49
N VAL A 66 -12.34 -7.76 16.66
CA VAL A 66 -11.55 -6.71 17.30
C VAL A 66 -10.91 -7.26 18.55
N ALA A 67 -9.58 -7.20 18.62
CA ALA A 67 -8.76 -7.77 19.69
C ALA A 67 -7.59 -6.85 20.05
N GLY A 68 -6.80 -7.26 21.07
CA GLY A 68 -5.52 -6.61 21.38
C GLY A 68 -5.53 -5.74 22.63
N PHE A 69 -6.64 -5.76 23.43
CA PHE A 69 -6.64 -5.11 24.74
C PHE A 69 -5.42 -5.54 25.60
N PRO A 70 -4.81 -4.65 26.34
CA PRO A 70 -5.09 -3.20 26.41
C PRO A 70 -4.28 -2.35 25.45
N PHE A 71 -3.21 -2.86 24.83
CA PHE A 71 -2.18 -2.06 24.16
C PHE A 71 -2.38 -1.86 22.65
N TRP A 72 -3.27 -2.65 22.06
CA TRP A 72 -3.53 -2.63 20.62
C TRP A 72 -5.03 -2.61 20.34
N LEU A 73 -5.38 -1.91 19.29
CA LEU A 73 -6.62 -2.10 18.55
C LEU A 73 -6.26 -2.88 17.29
N ARG A 74 -6.67 -4.15 17.24
CA ARG A 74 -6.40 -5.03 16.10
C ARG A 74 -7.73 -5.49 15.54
N VAL A 75 -7.98 -5.14 14.29
CA VAL A 75 -9.14 -5.58 13.52
C VAL A 75 -8.67 -6.64 12.54
N VAL A 76 -9.18 -7.84 12.66
CA VAL A 76 -8.92 -8.95 11.73
C VAL A 76 -10.16 -9.14 10.88
N MET A 77 -9.97 -9.09 9.57
CA MET A 77 -11.02 -9.24 8.57
C MET A 77 -10.72 -10.49 7.75
N GLY A 78 -11.66 -11.44 7.72
CA GLY A 78 -11.50 -12.67 6.94
C GLY A 78 -11.68 -12.40 5.45
N GLN A 79 -10.79 -12.93 4.65
CA GLN A 79 -10.85 -13.05 3.19
C GLN A 79 -11.63 -11.94 2.44
N PRO A 80 -11.17 -10.69 2.46
CA PRO A 80 -11.89 -9.59 1.81
C PRO A 80 -11.96 -9.80 0.29
N VAL A 81 -13.10 -9.44 -0.28
CA VAL A 81 -13.37 -9.42 -1.71
C VAL A 81 -13.78 -8.02 -2.11
N LEU A 82 -13.06 -7.45 -3.06
CA LEU A 82 -13.39 -6.16 -3.62
C LEU A 82 -13.49 -6.29 -5.15
N SER A 83 -14.58 -5.83 -5.73
CA SER A 83 -14.74 -5.84 -7.18
C SER A 83 -15.49 -4.61 -7.68
N LYS A 84 -15.23 -4.24 -8.92
CA LYS A 84 -15.96 -3.19 -9.62
C LYS A 84 -16.23 -3.65 -11.03
N SER A 85 -17.47 -3.53 -11.45
CA SER A 85 -17.89 -3.78 -12.84
C SER A 85 -18.00 -2.46 -13.57
N GLY A 86 -17.41 -2.39 -14.76
CA GLY A 86 -17.53 -1.27 -15.68
C GLY A 86 -17.83 -1.79 -17.09
N GLU A 87 -18.31 -0.93 -17.98
CA GLU A 87 -18.71 -1.32 -19.34
C GLU A 87 -17.57 -1.91 -20.17
N LYS A 88 -16.35 -1.37 -20.04
CA LYS A 88 -15.18 -1.80 -20.81
C LYS A 88 -14.29 -2.77 -20.05
N GLN A 89 -14.30 -2.70 -18.74
CA GLN A 89 -13.42 -3.47 -17.87
C GLN A 89 -14.06 -3.71 -16.52
N SER A 90 -13.96 -4.94 -16.04
CA SER A 90 -14.29 -5.30 -14.66
C SER A 90 -13.05 -5.89 -13.97
N TRP A 91 -13.00 -5.75 -12.67
CA TRP A 91 -11.93 -6.35 -11.89
C TRP A 91 -12.46 -6.90 -10.56
N ASN A 92 -11.79 -7.91 -10.08
CA ASN A 92 -12.07 -8.57 -8.81
C ASN A 92 -10.75 -8.84 -8.09
N TRP A 93 -10.68 -8.45 -6.83
CA TRP A 93 -9.59 -8.82 -5.94
C TRP A 93 -10.14 -9.65 -4.78
N ARG A 94 -9.47 -10.76 -4.50
CA ARG A 94 -9.66 -11.58 -3.29
C ARG A 94 -8.36 -11.60 -2.52
N GLY A 95 -8.41 -11.15 -1.28
CA GLY A 95 -7.25 -11.09 -0.39
C GLY A 95 -7.21 -12.23 0.62
N PRO A 96 -6.06 -12.43 1.27
CA PRO A 96 -5.96 -13.22 2.50
C PRO A 96 -6.66 -12.50 3.65
N ALA A 97 -6.60 -13.06 4.85
CA ALA A 97 -7.01 -12.33 6.04
C ALA A 97 -6.22 -11.02 6.15
N LEU A 98 -6.96 -9.92 6.32
CA LEU A 98 -6.39 -8.59 6.49
C LEU A 98 -6.42 -8.22 7.97
N THR A 99 -5.26 -7.87 8.51
CA THR A 99 -5.14 -7.37 9.88
C THR A 99 -4.82 -5.88 9.86
N ILE A 100 -5.71 -5.05 10.41
CA ILE A 100 -5.47 -3.63 10.63
C ILE A 100 -5.21 -3.40 12.11
N SER A 101 -4.16 -2.68 12.45
CA SER A 101 -3.79 -2.41 13.83
C SER A 101 -3.40 -0.95 14.06
N ALA A 102 -3.78 -0.44 15.24
CA ALA A 102 -3.38 0.86 15.75
C ALA A 102 -3.13 0.78 17.26
N ARG A 103 -2.45 1.77 17.82
CA ARG A 103 -2.37 1.92 19.29
C ARG A 103 -3.54 2.81 19.77
N PRO A 104 -4.21 2.48 20.88
CA PRO A 104 -5.33 3.28 21.39
C PRO A 104 -5.02 4.76 21.61
N TRP A 105 -3.79 5.08 21.97
CA TRP A 105 -3.30 6.46 22.17
C TRP A 105 -2.68 7.08 20.94
N ARG A 106 -2.67 6.38 19.79
CA ARG A 106 -2.06 6.84 18.53
C ARG A 106 -2.82 6.28 17.32
N VAL A 107 -4.12 6.49 17.31
CA VAL A 107 -5.04 5.96 16.28
C VAL A 107 -4.78 6.51 14.87
N THR A 108 -4.09 7.67 14.78
CA THR A 108 -3.67 8.26 13.51
C THR A 108 -2.55 7.48 12.80
N HIS A 109 -1.94 6.50 13.47
CA HIS A 109 -0.94 5.63 12.89
C HIS A 109 -1.51 4.22 12.80
N THR A 110 -1.89 3.82 11.60
CA THR A 110 -2.45 2.50 11.33
C THR A 110 -1.47 1.64 10.54
N LYS A 111 -1.48 0.35 10.82
CA LYS A 111 -0.75 -0.66 10.06
C LYS A 111 -1.72 -1.69 9.55
N ALA A 112 -1.67 -1.97 8.26
CA ALA A 112 -2.39 -3.08 7.63
C ALA A 112 -1.40 -4.16 7.20
N GLN A 113 -1.75 -5.41 7.43
CA GLN A 113 -0.95 -6.59 7.10
C GLN A 113 -1.82 -7.58 6.34
N ALA A 114 -1.34 -8.03 5.20
CA ALA A 114 -2.05 -8.97 4.34
C ALA A 114 -1.08 -10.02 3.74
N PRO A 115 -0.42 -10.85 4.58
CA PRO A 115 0.42 -11.92 4.07
C PRO A 115 -0.45 -13.03 3.47
N GLY A 116 0.06 -13.73 2.45
CA GLY A 116 -0.60 -14.86 1.83
C GLY A 116 -1.05 -14.60 0.41
N ARG A 117 -2.10 -15.31 -0.02
CA ARG A 117 -2.52 -15.37 -1.41
C ARG A 117 -3.50 -14.26 -1.79
N HIS A 118 -3.16 -13.51 -2.82
CA HIS A 118 -4.00 -12.50 -3.44
C HIS A 118 -4.35 -12.95 -4.87
N LEU A 119 -5.62 -12.90 -5.21
CA LEU A 119 -6.10 -13.16 -6.56
C LEU A 119 -6.67 -11.86 -7.13
N VAL A 120 -6.06 -11.36 -8.20
CA VAL A 120 -6.56 -10.21 -8.95
C VAL A 120 -6.99 -10.70 -10.32
N THR A 121 -8.27 -10.60 -10.63
CA THR A 121 -8.81 -10.94 -11.95
C THR A 121 -9.28 -9.67 -12.62
N VAL A 122 -8.77 -9.42 -13.81
CA VAL A 122 -9.18 -8.32 -14.68
C VAL A 122 -9.83 -8.92 -15.93
N THR A 123 -11.07 -8.54 -16.17
CA THR A 123 -11.84 -8.94 -17.34
C THR A 123 -12.06 -7.73 -18.23
N THR A 124 -11.62 -7.84 -19.48
CA THR A 124 -11.93 -6.88 -20.55
C THR A 124 -12.78 -7.59 -21.60
N GLN A 125 -13.38 -6.83 -22.53
CA GLN A 125 -14.17 -7.42 -23.63
C GLN A 125 -13.41 -8.50 -24.43
N ALA A 126 -12.06 -8.41 -24.48
CA ALA A 126 -11.23 -9.31 -25.27
C ALA A 126 -10.55 -10.41 -24.46
N ARG A 127 -10.32 -10.22 -23.15
CA ARG A 127 -9.46 -11.13 -22.36
C ARG A 127 -9.81 -11.10 -20.87
N VAL A 128 -9.64 -12.28 -20.25
CA VAL A 128 -9.59 -12.43 -18.79
C VAL A 128 -8.15 -12.69 -18.40
N ARG A 129 -7.64 -11.91 -17.46
CA ARG A 129 -6.31 -12.10 -16.88
C ARG A 129 -6.44 -12.27 -15.38
N THR A 130 -5.89 -13.33 -14.83
CA THR A 130 -5.81 -13.56 -13.40
C THR A 130 -4.35 -13.52 -12.97
N LEU A 131 -4.06 -12.64 -12.04
CA LEU A 131 -2.79 -12.55 -11.35
C LEU A 131 -2.93 -13.21 -9.98
N ASP A 132 -2.24 -14.32 -9.79
CA ASP A 132 -2.21 -15.10 -8.56
C ASP A 132 -0.88 -14.82 -7.86
N ILE A 133 -0.95 -14.10 -6.75
CA ILE A 133 0.18 -13.59 -6.01
C ILE A 133 0.19 -14.24 -4.63
N ASN A 134 1.34 -14.68 -4.17
CA ASN A 134 1.53 -15.09 -2.79
C ASN A 134 2.63 -14.22 -2.16
N ALA A 135 2.27 -13.42 -1.17
CA ALA A 135 3.18 -12.54 -0.47
C ALA A 135 3.61 -13.18 0.87
N GLY A 136 4.90 -13.39 1.07
CA GLY A 136 5.45 -13.83 2.35
C GLY A 136 5.16 -12.79 3.44
N SER A 137 5.34 -11.51 3.13
CA SER A 137 4.83 -10.40 3.92
C SER A 137 4.37 -9.26 3.02
N LEU A 138 3.27 -8.60 3.40
CA LEU A 138 2.80 -7.35 2.82
C LEU A 138 2.28 -6.46 3.95
N ASN A 139 2.95 -5.35 4.17
CA ASN A 139 2.65 -4.39 5.24
C ASN A 139 2.41 -3.02 4.62
N VAL A 140 1.38 -2.35 5.07
CA VAL A 140 1.09 -0.95 4.73
C VAL A 140 0.99 -0.17 6.02
N SER A 141 1.82 0.85 6.18
CA SER A 141 1.78 1.77 7.33
C SER A 141 1.27 3.11 6.84
N LEU A 142 0.26 3.64 7.51
CA LEU A 142 -0.38 4.91 7.17
C LEU A 142 -0.34 5.85 8.36
N LYS A 143 -0.04 7.12 8.09
CA LYS A 143 -0.15 8.19 9.07
C LYS A 143 -1.19 9.17 8.56
N TRP A 144 -2.20 9.46 9.38
CA TRP A 144 -3.34 10.31 9.05
C TRP A 144 -3.28 11.65 9.79
N ALA A 145 -3.79 12.71 9.18
CA ALA A 145 -4.21 13.88 9.93
C ALA A 145 -5.63 13.67 10.48
N VAL A 146 -5.99 14.36 11.56
CA VAL A 146 -7.28 14.17 12.25
C VAL A 146 -8.49 14.42 11.36
N SER A 147 -8.36 15.19 10.29
CA SER A 147 -9.45 15.58 9.39
C SER A 147 -9.13 15.37 7.91
N SER A 148 -8.23 14.43 7.61
CA SER A 148 -7.78 14.19 6.24
C SER A 148 -8.50 13.01 5.60
N GLY A 149 -8.89 13.15 4.34
CA GLY A 149 -9.40 12.06 3.49
C GLY A 149 -8.28 11.19 2.88
N LEU A 150 -7.02 11.68 2.93
CA LEU A 150 -5.83 10.94 2.48
C LEU A 150 -4.83 10.78 3.62
N PRO A 151 -4.05 9.69 3.66
CA PRO A 151 -2.94 9.58 4.58
C PRO A 151 -1.86 10.62 4.24
N LEU A 152 -1.29 11.25 5.28
CA LEU A 152 -0.15 12.16 5.13
C LEU A 152 1.14 11.44 4.72
N GLU A 153 1.27 10.21 5.17
CA GLU A 153 2.43 9.38 4.92
C GLU A 153 1.96 7.94 4.69
N MET A 154 2.50 7.30 3.68
CA MET A 154 2.25 5.91 3.35
C MET A 154 3.58 5.18 3.16
N ARG A 155 3.73 4.04 3.81
CA ARG A 155 4.82 3.11 3.59
C ARG A 155 4.25 1.74 3.24
N ILE A 156 4.73 1.18 2.15
CA ILE A 156 4.40 -0.17 1.71
C ILE A 156 5.68 -0.99 1.75
N GLU A 157 5.64 -2.14 2.38
CA GLU A 157 6.74 -3.09 2.44
C GLU A 157 6.23 -4.48 2.10
N GLY A 158 6.78 -5.07 1.05
CA GLY A 158 6.51 -6.43 0.63
C GLY A 158 7.81 -7.25 0.58
N LYS A 159 7.74 -8.52 0.99
CA LYS A 159 8.87 -9.45 0.90
C LYS A 159 8.38 -10.81 0.40
N ASP A 160 9.24 -11.47 -0.36
CA ASP A 160 9.01 -12.82 -0.85
C ASP A 160 7.66 -12.97 -1.58
N ILE A 161 7.41 -12.02 -2.50
CA ILE A 161 6.20 -12.03 -3.32
C ILE A 161 6.44 -12.96 -4.52
N SER A 162 5.69 -14.04 -4.59
CA SER A 162 5.76 -14.98 -5.69
C SER A 162 4.47 -14.94 -6.55
N TYR A 163 4.64 -15.15 -7.84
CA TYR A 163 3.56 -15.13 -8.82
C TYR A 163 3.41 -16.50 -9.44
N ARG A 164 2.19 -17.01 -9.55
CA ARG A 164 1.93 -18.28 -10.24
C ARG A 164 2.34 -18.21 -11.72
N SER A 165 2.08 -17.07 -12.35
CA SER A 165 2.55 -16.76 -13.70
C SER A 165 3.34 -15.45 -13.64
N ALA A 166 4.44 -15.36 -14.36
CA ALA A 166 5.24 -14.14 -14.39
C ALA A 166 4.38 -12.93 -14.79
N PRO A 167 4.40 -11.81 -14.03
CA PRO A 167 3.67 -10.61 -14.38
C PRO A 167 4.08 -10.08 -15.75
N VAL A 168 5.39 -10.18 -16.03
CA VAL A 168 5.99 -9.95 -17.35
C VAL A 168 6.80 -11.18 -17.71
N ALA A 169 6.46 -11.81 -18.84
CA ALA A 169 7.18 -12.99 -19.31
C ALA A 169 8.66 -12.65 -19.51
N GLY A 170 9.54 -13.53 -19.04
CA GLY A 170 10.99 -13.35 -19.11
C GLY A 170 11.65 -12.61 -17.93
N LEU A 171 10.90 -11.90 -17.08
CA LEU A 171 11.47 -11.20 -15.92
C LEU A 171 11.40 -12.02 -14.62
N GLY A 172 10.85 -13.24 -14.67
CA GLY A 172 10.75 -14.09 -13.48
C GLY A 172 9.39 -14.03 -12.78
N ARG A 173 9.28 -14.81 -11.71
CA ARG A 173 8.03 -15.00 -10.94
C ARG A 173 8.20 -14.65 -9.45
N ARG A 174 9.20 -13.87 -9.08
CA ARG A 174 9.46 -13.50 -7.71
C ARG A 174 9.90 -12.06 -7.60
N THR A 175 9.25 -11.32 -6.72
CA THR A 175 9.72 -10.04 -6.20
C THR A 175 10.25 -10.30 -4.80
N GLU A 176 11.54 -10.12 -4.61
CA GLU A 176 12.20 -10.37 -3.33
C GLU A 176 11.85 -9.30 -2.32
N THR A 177 11.90 -8.05 -2.77
CA THR A 177 11.57 -6.88 -1.96
C THR A 177 10.80 -5.84 -2.77
N LEU A 178 9.82 -5.23 -2.12
CA LEU A 178 9.09 -4.05 -2.56
C LEU A 178 9.06 -3.08 -1.39
N SER A 179 9.51 -1.87 -1.57
CA SER A 179 9.40 -0.80 -0.58
C SER A 179 9.01 0.50 -1.27
N LEU A 180 7.99 1.16 -0.73
CA LEU A 180 7.52 2.47 -1.16
C LEU A 180 7.32 3.35 0.06
N HIS A 181 7.87 4.57 0.02
CA HIS A 181 7.58 5.62 0.99
C HIS A 181 7.05 6.84 0.25
N ALA A 182 5.82 7.23 0.54
CA ALA A 182 5.16 8.38 -0.06
C ALA A 182 4.63 9.33 1.02
N GLU A 183 4.68 10.63 0.74
CA GLU A 183 4.18 11.70 1.60
C GLU A 183 3.27 12.62 0.80
N VAL A 184 2.14 13.01 1.38
CA VAL A 184 1.23 14.02 0.81
C VAL A 184 1.63 15.38 1.36
N THR A 185 1.89 16.34 0.49
CA THR A 185 2.26 17.71 0.83
C THR A 185 1.07 18.66 0.66
N GLY A 186 1.23 19.89 1.14
CA GLY A 186 0.15 20.88 1.16
C GLY A 186 -0.88 20.60 2.27
N THR A 187 -2.00 21.30 2.22
CA THR A 187 -3.13 21.05 3.14
C THR A 187 -3.84 19.76 2.71
N PRO A 188 -3.83 18.70 3.53
CA PRO A 188 -4.38 17.41 3.11
C PRO A 188 -5.86 17.52 2.75
N PRO A 189 -6.30 16.99 1.60
CA PRO A 189 -7.69 17.06 1.20
C PRO A 189 -8.58 16.24 2.14
N LYS A 190 -9.75 16.77 2.45
CA LYS A 190 -10.73 16.12 3.35
C LYS A 190 -11.48 14.97 2.69
N SER A 191 -11.58 14.99 1.38
CA SER A 191 -12.23 13.95 0.57
C SER A 191 -11.54 13.83 -0.80
N LEU A 192 -11.94 12.84 -1.58
CA LEU A 192 -11.46 12.64 -2.96
C LEU A 192 -12.40 13.25 -4.00
N GLY A 193 -13.28 14.17 -3.62
CA GLY A 193 -14.17 14.87 -4.57
C GLY A 193 -13.40 15.83 -5.48
N ALA A 194 -13.86 15.98 -6.73
CA ALA A 194 -13.19 16.79 -7.75
C ALA A 194 -12.90 18.23 -7.27
N ALA A 195 -13.86 18.89 -6.62
CA ALA A 195 -13.68 20.26 -6.12
C ALA A 195 -12.58 20.36 -5.04
N VAL A 196 -12.56 19.39 -4.13
CA VAL A 196 -11.54 19.34 -3.05
C VAL A 196 -10.16 19.05 -3.61
N MET A 197 -10.06 18.14 -4.59
CA MET A 197 -8.79 17.83 -5.26
C MET A 197 -8.29 18.97 -6.13
N SER A 198 -9.19 19.75 -6.77
CA SER A 198 -8.83 20.98 -7.48
C SER A 198 -8.24 22.02 -6.53
N GLN A 199 -8.89 22.25 -5.38
CA GLN A 199 -8.36 23.16 -4.39
C GLN A 199 -6.99 22.72 -3.85
N TRP A 200 -6.85 21.42 -3.53
CA TRP A 200 -5.57 20.87 -3.07
C TRP A 200 -4.45 21.05 -4.09
N ARG A 201 -4.73 20.83 -5.39
CA ARG A 201 -3.80 21.11 -6.48
C ARG A 201 -3.43 22.59 -6.53
N ASP A 202 -4.41 23.49 -6.48
CA ASP A 202 -4.24 24.93 -6.62
C ASP A 202 -3.44 25.50 -5.42
N ASP A 203 -3.56 24.88 -4.24
CA ASP A 203 -2.77 25.15 -3.04
C ASP A 203 -1.35 24.54 -3.09
N GLY A 204 -0.93 23.99 -4.23
CA GLY A 204 0.40 23.40 -4.44
C GLY A 204 0.55 22.00 -3.84
N GLY A 205 -0.55 21.28 -3.67
CA GLY A 205 -0.54 19.90 -3.17
C GLY A 205 0.15 18.93 -4.12
N THR A 206 1.01 18.08 -3.60
CA THR A 206 1.71 17.02 -4.33
C THR A 206 1.80 15.75 -3.50
N VAL A 207 2.12 14.65 -4.17
CA VAL A 207 2.53 13.40 -3.53
C VAL A 207 4.01 13.19 -3.81
N GLU A 208 4.81 13.27 -2.75
CA GLU A 208 6.25 13.04 -2.82
C GLU A 208 6.56 11.56 -2.61
N ILE A 209 7.12 10.92 -3.62
CA ILE A 209 7.69 9.58 -3.48
C ILE A 209 9.11 9.74 -2.96
N ARG A 210 9.29 9.57 -1.65
CA ARG A 210 10.59 9.71 -0.98
C ARG A 210 11.55 8.58 -1.33
N SER A 211 11.02 7.40 -1.52
CA SER A 211 11.78 6.24 -2.00
C SER A 211 10.86 5.18 -2.59
N LEU A 212 11.29 4.60 -3.67
CA LEU A 212 10.77 3.38 -4.25
C LEU A 212 11.92 2.41 -4.42
N ASN A 213 11.81 1.18 -3.91
CA ASN A 213 12.80 0.13 -4.13
C ASN A 213 12.07 -1.16 -4.49
N VAL A 214 12.44 -1.76 -5.61
CA VAL A 214 11.87 -3.02 -6.09
C VAL A 214 13.00 -3.93 -6.56
N ARG A 215 13.03 -5.16 -6.05
CA ARG A 215 13.88 -6.22 -6.57
C ARG A 215 13.00 -7.32 -7.13
N HIS A 216 13.03 -7.47 -8.46
CA HIS A 216 12.21 -8.44 -9.18
C HIS A 216 13.02 -9.19 -10.24
N GLY A 217 13.17 -10.49 -10.07
CA GLY A 217 14.00 -11.30 -10.96
C GLY A 217 15.41 -10.72 -11.09
N PRO A 218 15.89 -10.43 -12.33
CA PRO A 218 17.22 -9.84 -12.53
C PRO A 218 17.28 -8.35 -12.22
N MET A 219 16.14 -7.67 -12.07
CA MET A 219 16.05 -6.20 -11.96
C MET A 219 16.05 -5.74 -10.52
N GLU A 220 16.83 -4.71 -10.26
CA GLU A 220 16.75 -3.86 -9.07
C GLU A 220 16.45 -2.43 -9.52
N ILE A 221 15.35 -1.88 -9.01
CA ILE A 221 14.86 -0.54 -9.33
C ILE A 221 14.83 0.25 -8.05
N ASP A 222 15.43 1.43 -8.05
CA ASP A 222 15.34 2.43 -6.99
C ASP A 222 14.97 3.78 -7.59
N GLY A 223 14.29 4.63 -6.82
CA GLY A 223 13.94 5.96 -7.30
C GLY A 223 13.15 6.77 -6.31
N ASP A 224 12.99 8.02 -6.68
CA ASP A 224 12.20 9.04 -6.00
C ASP A 224 11.52 9.94 -7.04
N GLY A 225 10.59 10.77 -6.60
CA GLY A 225 9.90 11.67 -7.52
C GLY A 225 8.68 12.32 -6.92
N THR A 226 8.00 13.11 -7.73
CA THR A 226 6.83 13.88 -7.35
C THR A 226 5.68 13.59 -8.31
N ILE A 227 4.48 13.46 -7.76
CA ILE A 227 3.23 13.37 -8.49
C ILE A 227 2.39 14.59 -8.14
N ALA A 228 1.91 15.31 -9.14
CA ALA A 228 0.96 16.42 -9.04
C ALA A 228 -0.29 16.14 -9.87
N LEU A 229 -1.28 16.99 -9.81
CA LEU A 229 -2.44 16.98 -10.69
C LEU A 229 -2.35 18.14 -11.68
N ASP A 230 -2.72 17.88 -12.92
CA ASP A 230 -2.84 18.92 -13.96
C ASP A 230 -4.17 19.70 -13.87
N GLY A 231 -4.43 20.56 -14.88
CA GLY A 231 -5.66 21.34 -14.99
C GLY A 231 -6.94 20.50 -15.03
N ASP A 232 -6.87 19.33 -15.62
CA ASP A 232 -7.96 18.37 -15.74
C ASP A 232 -7.99 17.33 -14.60
N LEU A 233 -7.24 17.59 -13.54
CA LEU A 233 -7.06 16.69 -12.40
C LEU A 233 -6.47 15.31 -12.77
N GLN A 234 -5.73 15.25 -13.88
CA GLN A 234 -5.02 14.04 -14.25
C GLN A 234 -3.61 14.04 -13.65
N PRO A 235 -3.02 12.87 -13.37
CA PRO A 235 -1.71 12.78 -12.75
C PRO A 235 -0.61 13.25 -13.71
N GLN A 236 0.20 14.19 -13.24
CA GLN A 236 1.49 14.55 -13.81
C GLN A 236 2.58 14.08 -12.84
N ALA A 237 3.67 13.53 -13.35
CA ALA A 237 4.74 13.05 -12.48
C ALA A 237 6.12 13.22 -13.10
N ALA A 238 7.11 13.37 -12.22
CA ALA A 238 8.52 13.33 -12.57
C ALA A 238 9.28 12.46 -11.55
N PHE A 239 9.97 11.44 -12.05
CA PHE A 239 10.74 10.51 -11.24
C PHE A 239 12.20 10.44 -11.73
N SER A 240 13.10 10.28 -10.77
CA SER A 240 14.49 9.90 -11.01
C SER A 240 14.64 8.43 -10.63
N MET A 241 14.75 7.58 -11.66
CA MET A 241 14.80 6.13 -11.45
C MET A 241 16.21 5.60 -11.71
N GLY A 242 16.66 4.72 -10.82
CA GLY A 242 17.88 3.93 -11.00
C GLY A 242 17.51 2.48 -11.33
N VAL A 243 18.12 1.89 -12.32
CA VAL A 243 17.85 0.51 -12.74
C VAL A 243 19.16 -0.27 -12.86
N ARG A 244 19.22 -1.45 -12.21
CA ARG A 244 20.28 -2.45 -12.38
C ARG A 244 19.69 -3.74 -12.96
N GLY A 245 20.54 -4.58 -13.57
CA GLY A 245 20.11 -5.85 -14.16
C GLY A 245 19.30 -5.71 -15.46
N PHE A 246 19.34 -4.53 -16.09
CA PHE A 246 18.56 -4.26 -17.28
C PHE A 246 19.00 -5.07 -18.50
N MET A 247 20.28 -5.47 -18.61
CA MET A 247 20.77 -6.34 -19.69
C MET A 247 20.15 -7.74 -19.56
N ASP A 248 20.23 -8.34 -18.38
CA ASP A 248 19.63 -9.65 -18.10
C ASP A 248 18.11 -9.62 -18.30
N ALA A 249 17.47 -8.48 -17.99
CA ALA A 249 16.05 -8.29 -18.26
C ALA A 249 15.72 -8.30 -19.76
N VAL A 250 16.53 -7.61 -20.58
CA VAL A 250 16.37 -7.64 -22.05
C VAL A 250 16.57 -9.06 -22.59
N ASP A 251 17.56 -9.80 -22.09
CA ASP A 251 17.79 -11.19 -22.46
C ASP A 251 16.60 -12.09 -22.09
N GLY A 252 16.07 -11.93 -20.89
CA GLY A 252 14.88 -12.63 -20.45
C GLY A 252 13.65 -12.34 -21.31
N LEU A 253 13.41 -11.09 -21.65
CA LEU A 253 12.30 -10.69 -22.54
C LEU A 253 12.46 -11.25 -23.96
N GLN A 254 13.69 -11.27 -24.49
CA GLN A 254 13.99 -11.89 -25.80
C GLN A 254 13.76 -13.40 -25.76
N ALA A 255 14.29 -14.08 -24.75
CA ALA A 255 14.12 -15.54 -24.57
C ALA A 255 12.65 -15.94 -24.42
N ALA A 256 11.84 -15.09 -23.78
CA ALA A 256 10.39 -15.29 -23.65
C ALA A 256 9.58 -14.89 -24.90
N GLY A 257 10.24 -14.42 -25.97
CA GLY A 257 9.57 -14.01 -27.21
C GLY A 257 8.78 -12.70 -27.10
N VAL A 258 8.94 -11.93 -26.02
CA VAL A 258 8.27 -10.63 -25.81
C VAL A 258 8.82 -9.59 -26.78
N ILE A 259 10.12 -9.63 -27.00
CA ILE A 259 10.83 -8.75 -27.96
C ILE A 259 11.56 -9.58 -29.00
N LYS A 260 11.57 -9.09 -30.25
CA LYS A 260 12.30 -9.74 -31.35
C LYS A 260 13.80 -9.54 -31.19
N PRO A 261 14.66 -10.50 -31.65
CA PRO A 261 16.12 -10.41 -31.49
C PRO A 261 16.72 -9.05 -31.94
N ARG A 262 16.38 -8.60 -33.14
CA ARG A 262 16.86 -7.29 -33.65
C ARG A 262 16.52 -6.11 -32.74
N LYS A 263 15.31 -6.13 -32.12
CA LYS A 263 14.92 -5.08 -31.17
C LYS A 263 15.68 -5.21 -29.85
N ALA A 264 15.97 -6.42 -29.40
CA ALA A 264 16.78 -6.66 -28.22
C ALA A 264 18.21 -6.15 -28.39
N ASP A 265 18.82 -6.41 -29.55
CA ASP A 265 20.19 -5.94 -29.86
C ASP A 265 20.27 -4.41 -29.88
N VAL A 266 19.30 -3.74 -30.54
CA VAL A 266 19.21 -2.27 -30.55
C VAL A 266 18.99 -1.74 -29.12
N MET A 267 18.12 -2.35 -28.35
CA MET A 267 17.86 -1.98 -26.96
C MET A 267 19.11 -2.08 -26.09
N LYS A 268 19.85 -3.18 -26.21
CA LYS A 268 21.12 -3.37 -25.50
C LYS A 268 22.16 -2.33 -25.91
N MET A 269 22.25 -2.01 -27.21
CA MET A 269 23.17 -0.97 -27.71
C MET A 269 22.82 0.40 -27.11
N VAL A 270 21.56 0.80 -27.14
CA VAL A 270 21.09 2.06 -26.55
C VAL A 270 21.35 2.10 -25.04
N LEU A 271 21.03 1.03 -24.34
CA LEU A 271 21.26 0.92 -22.89
C LEU A 271 22.77 0.95 -22.56
N ALA A 272 23.61 0.33 -23.39
CA ALA A 272 25.06 0.40 -23.24
C ALA A 272 25.59 1.83 -23.38
N VAL A 273 25.11 2.58 -24.39
CA VAL A 273 25.47 3.99 -24.58
C VAL A 273 24.99 4.84 -23.41
N LEU A 274 23.72 4.72 -23.01
CA LEU A 274 23.14 5.45 -21.88
C LEU A 274 23.87 5.14 -20.56
N SER A 275 24.37 3.92 -20.42
CA SER A 275 25.14 3.51 -19.25
C SER A 275 26.63 3.91 -19.32
N GLY A 276 27.06 4.66 -20.35
CA GLY A 276 28.44 5.15 -20.54
C GLY A 276 29.41 4.06 -21.00
N GLY A 277 28.99 3.16 -21.89
CA GLY A 277 29.86 2.22 -22.61
C GLY A 277 30.42 1.04 -21.82
N LYS A 278 30.09 0.89 -20.55
CA LYS A 278 30.52 -0.26 -19.72
C LYS A 278 29.35 -1.25 -19.61
N ALA A 279 29.27 -2.12 -20.60
CA ALA A 279 28.05 -2.88 -20.90
C ALA A 279 27.72 -4.03 -19.95
N ASP A 280 28.53 -4.35 -18.93
CA ASP A 280 28.25 -5.58 -18.20
C ASP A 280 28.61 -5.61 -16.72
N ALA A 281 28.87 -4.53 -16.10
CA ALA A 281 29.10 -4.59 -14.68
C ALA A 281 27.79 -4.92 -13.96
N LYS A 282 27.60 -6.13 -13.46
CA LYS A 282 26.75 -6.45 -12.33
C LYS A 282 26.94 -5.33 -11.28
N GLY A 283 25.97 -4.43 -11.19
CA GLY A 283 26.03 -3.31 -10.25
C GLY A 283 26.00 -1.91 -10.85
N LYS A 284 26.04 -1.72 -12.16
CA LYS A 284 25.93 -0.38 -12.74
C LYS A 284 24.49 0.11 -12.71
N LEU A 285 24.31 1.27 -12.10
CA LEU A 285 23.05 1.98 -12.02
C LEU A 285 22.81 2.78 -13.30
N LEU A 286 21.78 2.43 -14.06
CA LEU A 286 21.28 3.25 -15.14
C LEU A 286 20.30 4.26 -14.57
N LYS A 287 20.63 5.54 -14.57
CA LYS A 287 19.71 6.61 -14.20
C LYS A 287 18.81 6.95 -15.38
N VAL A 288 17.51 6.82 -15.18
CA VAL A 288 16.50 7.09 -16.20
C VAL A 288 15.45 8.04 -15.64
N PRO A 289 15.24 9.21 -16.25
CA PRO A 289 14.11 10.04 -15.93
C PRO A 289 12.83 9.37 -16.45
N VAL A 290 11.82 9.28 -15.58
CA VAL A 290 10.49 8.81 -15.96
C VAL A 290 9.51 9.94 -15.69
N SER A 291 8.68 10.28 -16.66
CA SER A 291 7.63 11.31 -16.48
C SER A 291 6.26 10.82 -16.94
N ILE A 292 5.24 11.41 -16.34
CA ILE A 292 3.84 11.24 -16.76
C ILE A 292 3.35 12.62 -17.15
N GLN A 293 2.90 12.76 -18.40
CA GLN A 293 2.33 13.98 -18.96
C GLN A 293 1.24 13.58 -19.94
N ASP A 294 0.09 14.23 -19.90
CA ASP A 294 -1.04 13.95 -20.80
C ASP A 294 -1.39 12.45 -20.86
N GLU A 295 -1.45 11.80 -19.69
CA GLU A 295 -1.72 10.35 -19.52
C GLU A 295 -0.65 9.44 -20.13
N ILE A 296 0.43 9.98 -20.70
CA ILE A 296 1.51 9.22 -21.34
C ILE A 296 2.68 9.07 -20.37
N ILE A 297 3.17 7.84 -20.26
CA ILE A 297 4.38 7.51 -19.48
C ILE A 297 5.59 7.56 -20.41
N TYR A 298 6.54 8.41 -20.10
CA TYR A 298 7.81 8.54 -20.79
C TYR A 298 8.94 7.97 -19.94
N MET A 299 9.87 7.27 -20.59
CA MET A 299 11.15 6.87 -20.03
C MET A 299 12.25 7.56 -20.87
N GLY A 300 12.78 8.66 -20.37
CA GLY A 300 13.55 9.59 -21.21
C GLY A 300 12.69 10.05 -22.40
N PRO A 301 13.18 9.94 -23.65
CA PRO A 301 12.41 10.32 -24.83
C PRO A 301 11.42 9.26 -25.34
N VAL A 302 11.34 8.09 -24.68
CA VAL A 302 10.59 6.93 -25.19
C VAL A 302 9.25 6.81 -24.50
N VAL A 303 8.17 6.69 -25.26
CA VAL A 303 6.84 6.34 -24.74
C VAL A 303 6.82 4.86 -24.34
N VAL A 304 6.54 4.58 -23.07
CA VAL A 304 6.51 3.21 -22.53
C VAL A 304 5.11 2.75 -22.12
N GLY A 305 4.16 3.66 -21.98
CA GLY A 305 2.81 3.31 -21.58
C GLY A 305 1.85 4.51 -21.48
N ARG A 306 0.66 4.23 -20.95
CA ARG A 306 -0.34 5.24 -20.62
C ARG A 306 -0.93 4.98 -19.25
N VAL A 307 -1.22 6.05 -18.52
CA VAL A 307 -2.01 6.03 -17.29
C VAL A 307 -3.48 6.08 -17.66
N PRO A 308 -4.37 5.30 -17.04
CA PRO A 308 -5.80 5.41 -17.29
C PRO A 308 -6.33 6.75 -16.77
N TYR A 309 -7.29 7.32 -17.49
CA TYR A 309 -7.97 8.54 -17.07
C TYR A 309 -8.62 8.38 -15.69
N MET A 310 -8.37 9.31 -14.78
CA MET A 310 -8.93 9.31 -13.44
C MET A 310 -10.26 10.05 -13.40
N ASN A 311 -11.33 9.34 -13.04
CA ASN A 311 -12.64 9.94 -12.80
C ASN A 311 -12.80 10.24 -11.31
N TRP A 312 -12.79 11.50 -10.96
CA TRP A 312 -13.02 11.96 -9.60
C TRP A 312 -14.52 12.01 -9.29
N PRO A 313 -14.95 11.62 -8.07
CA PRO A 313 -16.35 11.77 -7.67
C PRO A 313 -16.81 13.24 -7.73
N THR A 314 -18.00 13.50 -8.26
CA THR A 314 -18.55 14.85 -8.37
C THR A 314 -19.19 15.36 -7.08
N GLY A 315 -19.37 14.51 -6.05
CA GLY A 315 -19.89 14.86 -4.71
C GLY A 315 -18.89 14.49 -3.63
N GLY A 316 -18.53 15.42 -2.78
CA GLY A 316 -17.71 15.26 -1.59
C GLY A 316 -18.33 15.98 -0.41
#